data_cbcafc80510d830183c26445bfea1ec6
#
_entry.id   cbcafc80510d830183c26445bfea1ec6
#
_cell.length_a   1.000
_cell.length_b   1.000
_cell.length_c   1.000
_cell.angle_alpha   90.00
_cell.angle_beta   90.00
_cell.angle_gamma   90.00
#
_symmetry.space_group_name_H-M   'P 1'
#
loop_
_entity.id
_entity.type
_entity.pdbx_description
1 polymer ?
#
loop_
_entity_poly.entity_id
_entity_poly.type
_entity_poly.pdbx_seq_one_letter_code
_entity_poly.pdbx_strand_id
1 'polypeptide(L)'
;MKKIFCILITLAVLFSLTACSNKTNDMTTFQAIILEIHDDYYLVEPVKGSAELNSADQITVSITNINVSPQPKVGDTLEIVYDGMIAESYPAQIAKVYSISIVK
;
A
#
# COMPACT_ATOMS: atom_id res chain seq x y z
N MET A 1 -28.61 18.37 -37.75
CA MET A 1 -28.92 17.43 -36.68
C MET A 1 -27.87 16.35 -36.52
N LYS A 2 -27.43 15.74 -37.60
CA LYS A 2 -26.43 14.68 -37.51
C LYS A 2 -25.08 15.18 -36.96
N LYS A 3 -24.73 16.41 -37.23
CA LYS A 3 -23.49 16.98 -36.74
C LYS A 3 -23.48 17.16 -35.22
N ILE A 4 -24.62 17.51 -34.65
CA ILE A 4 -24.76 17.67 -33.23
C ILE A 4 -24.62 16.32 -32.51
N PHE A 5 -25.11 15.28 -33.14
CA PHE A 5 -25.03 13.94 -32.61
C PHE A 5 -23.59 13.46 -32.47
N CYS A 6 -22.79 13.72 -33.49
CA CYS A 6 -21.37 13.32 -33.48
C CYS A 6 -20.58 14.08 -32.43
N ILE A 7 -20.88 15.34 -32.21
CA ILE A 7 -20.22 16.15 -31.21
C ILE A 7 -20.50 15.63 -29.80
N LEU A 8 -21.73 15.22 -29.56
CA LEU A 8 -22.09 14.69 -28.26
C LEU A 8 -21.39 13.39 -27.95
N ILE A 9 -21.26 12.51 -28.93
CA ILE A 9 -20.55 11.26 -28.77
C ILE A 9 -19.07 11.48 -28.50
N THR A 10 -18.46 12.41 -29.21
CA THR A 10 -17.05 12.75 -29.02
C THR A 10 -16.80 13.30 -27.61
N LEU A 11 -17.71 14.11 -27.12
CA LEU A 11 -17.57 14.67 -25.79
C LEU A 11 -17.66 13.58 -24.71
N ALA A 12 -18.53 12.60 -24.89
CA ALA A 12 -18.67 11.51 -23.94
C ALA A 12 -17.38 10.67 -23.87
N VAL A 13 -16.76 10.41 -25.00
CA VAL A 13 -15.51 9.66 -25.05
C VAL A 13 -14.38 10.39 -24.34
N LEU A 14 -14.29 11.69 -24.54
CA LEU A 14 -13.28 12.49 -23.86
C LEU A 14 -13.47 12.48 -22.35
N PHE A 15 -14.71 12.50 -21.92
CA PHE A 15 -15.02 12.45 -20.49
C PHE A 15 -14.55 11.14 -19.87
N SER A 16 -14.73 10.03 -20.58
CA SER A 16 -14.27 8.72 -20.11
C SER A 16 -12.78 8.65 -19.94
N LEU A 17 -12.02 9.25 -20.85
CA LEU A 17 -10.56 9.26 -20.77
C LEU A 17 -10.07 10.05 -19.57
N THR A 18 -10.74 11.11 -19.20
CA THR A 18 -10.37 11.91 -18.05
C THR A 18 -10.47 11.11 -16.75
N ALA A 19 -11.46 10.23 -16.65
CA ALA A 19 -11.63 9.43 -15.46
C ALA A 19 -10.50 8.40 -15.25
N CYS A 20 -9.79 8.02 -16.29
CA CYS A 20 -8.72 7.04 -16.20
C CYS A 20 -7.39 7.62 -15.73
N SER A 21 -7.26 8.93 -15.65
CA SER A 21 -5.97 9.55 -15.32
C SER A 21 -5.74 9.77 -13.83
N ASN A 22 -6.60 9.25 -12.97
CA ASN A 22 -6.54 9.53 -11.53
C ASN A 22 -5.91 8.40 -10.72
N LYS A 23 -5.02 7.63 -11.30
CA LYS A 23 -4.47 6.48 -10.59
C LYS A 23 -3.02 6.65 -10.21
N THR A 24 -2.61 7.82 -9.83
CA THR A 24 -1.18 8.05 -9.69
C THR A 24 -0.65 8.05 -8.27
N ASN A 25 -1.48 8.00 -7.25
CA ASN A 25 -0.97 8.07 -5.88
C ASN A 25 -1.70 7.08 -5.00
N ASP A 26 -1.32 5.83 -5.13
CA ASP A 26 -1.93 4.81 -4.30
C ASP A 26 -1.13 4.65 -3.03
N MET A 27 -1.53 5.39 -2.01
CA MET A 27 -1.02 5.15 -0.67
C MET A 27 -2.01 4.26 0.05
N THR A 28 -1.53 3.09 0.42
CA THR A 28 -2.32 2.10 1.12
C THR A 28 -1.81 1.97 2.54
N THR A 29 -2.72 1.90 3.49
CA THR A 29 -2.36 1.82 4.90
C THR A 29 -2.90 0.53 5.50
N PHE A 30 -2.07 -0.16 6.28
CA PHE A 30 -2.53 -1.30 7.05
C PHE A 30 -1.78 -1.38 8.38
N GLN A 31 -2.30 -2.19 9.30
CA GLN A 31 -1.67 -2.42 10.59
C GLN A 31 -1.14 -3.83 10.67
N ALA A 32 0.00 -3.98 11.31
CA ALA A 32 0.65 -5.27 11.45
C ALA A 32 1.44 -5.33 12.74
N ILE A 33 1.67 -6.55 13.22
CA ILE A 33 2.42 -6.81 14.44
C ILE A 33 3.83 -7.24 14.05
N ILE A 34 4.83 -6.67 14.71
CA ILE A 34 6.23 -7.02 14.45
C ILE A 34 6.52 -8.41 14.99
N LEU A 35 7.01 -9.29 14.13
CA LEU A 35 7.49 -10.61 14.50
C LEU A 35 9.01 -10.63 14.67
N GLU A 36 9.74 -9.91 13.79
CA GLU A 36 11.19 -9.84 13.83
C GLU A 36 11.65 -8.47 13.40
N ILE A 37 12.78 -8.02 13.95
CA ILE A 37 13.40 -6.74 13.58
C ILE A 37 14.78 -7.03 13.01
N HIS A 38 15.02 -6.58 11.78
CA HIS A 38 16.31 -6.67 11.12
C HIS A 38 16.80 -5.27 10.76
N ASP A 39 18.04 -5.18 10.30
CA ASP A 39 18.65 -3.87 10.04
C ASP A 39 17.99 -3.10 8.91
N ASP A 40 17.48 -3.79 7.90
CA ASP A 40 16.92 -3.18 6.70
C ASP A 40 15.47 -3.52 6.45
N TYR A 41 14.85 -4.37 7.29
CA TYR A 41 13.44 -4.69 7.17
C TYR A 41 12.88 -5.21 8.50
N TYR A 42 11.55 -5.17 8.60
CA TYR A 42 10.80 -5.83 9.65
C TYR A 42 10.02 -6.99 9.07
N LEU A 43 9.95 -8.10 9.80
CA LEU A 43 9.01 -9.16 9.50
C LEU A 43 7.75 -8.92 10.32
N VAL A 44 6.61 -8.79 9.65
CA VAL A 44 5.36 -8.41 10.31
C VAL A 44 4.24 -9.37 9.94
N GLU A 45 3.23 -9.42 10.79
CA GLU A 45 2.00 -10.17 10.54
C GLU A 45 0.84 -9.19 10.46
N PRO A 46 0.14 -9.10 9.31
CA PRO A 46 -1.02 -8.21 9.20
C PRO A 46 -2.08 -8.56 10.24
N VAL A 47 -2.72 -7.54 10.80
CA VAL A 47 -3.76 -7.77 11.80
C VAL A 47 -4.99 -8.37 11.14
N LYS A 48 -5.83 -9.02 11.96
CA LYS A 48 -7.09 -9.58 11.50
C LYS A 48 -7.94 -8.52 10.82
N GLY A 49 -8.53 -8.87 9.70
CA GLY A 49 -9.41 -7.98 8.96
C GLY A 49 -8.69 -7.11 7.94
N SER A 50 -7.37 -7.11 7.92
CA SER A 50 -6.65 -6.36 6.89
C SER A 50 -6.65 -7.11 5.57
N ALA A 51 -6.73 -6.37 4.46
CA ALA A 51 -6.69 -6.97 3.13
C ALA A 51 -5.35 -7.64 2.86
N GLU A 52 -4.29 -7.13 3.45
CA GLU A 52 -2.94 -7.66 3.29
C GLU A 52 -2.80 -9.09 3.82
N LEU A 53 -3.62 -9.45 4.80
CA LEU A 53 -3.62 -10.81 5.33
C LEU A 53 -4.05 -11.84 4.29
N ASN A 54 -4.82 -11.42 3.29
CA ASN A 54 -5.20 -12.29 2.18
C ASN A 54 -4.02 -12.62 1.27
N SER A 55 -3.01 -11.77 1.25
CA SER A 55 -1.80 -12.01 0.46
C SER A 55 -0.85 -12.95 1.17
N ALA A 56 -0.63 -12.73 2.46
CA ALA A 56 0.24 -13.56 3.27
C ALA A 56 0.05 -13.23 4.75
N ASP A 57 0.32 -14.21 5.60
CA ASP A 57 0.32 -14.00 7.05
C ASP A 57 1.67 -13.47 7.54
N GLN A 58 2.71 -13.48 6.72
CA GLN A 58 4.00 -12.90 7.05
C GLN A 58 4.49 -12.08 5.87
N ILE A 59 4.90 -10.85 6.17
CA ILE A 59 5.34 -9.90 5.16
C ILE A 59 6.62 -9.22 5.65
N THR A 60 7.63 -9.14 4.78
CA THR A 60 8.80 -8.31 5.06
C THR A 60 8.55 -6.91 4.55
N VAL A 61 8.86 -5.91 5.38
CA VAL A 61 8.62 -4.50 5.09
C VAL A 61 9.95 -3.79 5.10
N SER A 62 10.36 -3.23 3.96
CA SER A 62 11.63 -2.54 3.84
C SER A 62 11.63 -1.24 4.63
N ILE A 63 12.70 -1.02 5.40
CA ILE A 63 12.84 0.20 6.21
C ILE A 63 14.08 1.00 5.83
N THR A 64 14.69 0.71 4.69
CA THR A 64 15.97 1.31 4.31
C THR A 64 15.91 2.82 4.19
N ASN A 65 14.78 3.39 3.78
CA ASN A 65 14.65 4.84 3.61
C ASN A 65 13.65 5.45 4.59
N ILE A 66 13.43 4.80 5.71
CA ILE A 66 12.38 5.19 6.66
C ILE A 66 13.00 5.39 8.04
N ASN A 67 12.64 6.49 8.67
CA ASN A 67 12.96 6.72 10.08
C ASN A 67 11.74 6.34 10.92
N VAL A 68 11.89 5.32 11.74
CA VAL A 68 10.84 4.93 12.67
C VAL A 68 11.26 5.39 14.07
N SER A 69 10.54 6.35 14.60
CA SER A 69 10.85 6.92 15.91
C SER A 69 9.57 7.04 16.74
N PRO A 70 9.56 6.52 17.96
CA PRO A 70 10.63 5.80 18.63
C PRO A 70 10.87 4.41 18.03
N GLN A 71 11.97 3.79 18.40
CA GLN A 71 12.33 2.46 17.91
C GLN A 71 11.29 1.43 18.36
N PRO A 72 10.66 0.71 17.44
CA PRO A 72 9.67 -0.30 17.82
C PRO A 72 10.33 -1.57 18.34
N LYS A 73 9.51 -2.42 18.93
CA LYS A 73 9.93 -3.71 19.49
C LYS A 73 9.07 -4.83 18.91
N VAL A 74 9.59 -6.04 18.97
CA VAL A 74 8.82 -7.23 18.63
C VAL A 74 7.53 -7.23 19.48
N GLY A 75 6.40 -7.47 18.83
CA GLY A 75 5.09 -7.44 19.47
C GLY A 75 4.35 -6.12 19.33
N ASP A 76 5.05 -5.05 18.95
CA ASP A 76 4.40 -3.76 18.71
C ASP A 76 3.52 -3.83 17.47
N THR A 77 2.43 -3.07 17.49
CA THR A 77 1.59 -2.90 16.31
C THR A 77 2.02 -1.66 15.57
N LEU A 78 2.23 -1.81 14.27
CA LEU A 78 2.65 -0.70 13.42
C LEU A 78 1.54 -0.34 12.45
N GLU A 79 1.46 0.95 12.14
CA GLU A 79 0.70 1.42 10.99
C GLU A 79 1.68 1.68 9.86
N ILE A 80 1.47 0.98 8.75
CA ILE A 80 2.39 0.99 7.63
C ILE A 80 1.68 1.59 6.42
N VAL A 81 2.30 2.60 5.82
CA VAL A 81 1.81 3.23 4.60
C VAL A 81 2.76 2.87 3.47
N TYR A 82 2.23 2.27 2.42
CA TYR A 82 3.04 1.76 1.31
C TYR A 82 2.33 2.00 -0.01
N ASP A 83 2.93 1.58 -1.11
CA ASP A 83 2.43 1.86 -2.46
C ASP A 83 1.32 0.91 -2.92
N GLY A 84 0.87 0.01 -2.07
CA GLY A 84 -0.16 -0.96 -2.42
C GLY A 84 0.35 -2.21 -3.11
N MET A 85 1.64 -2.29 -3.38
CA MET A 85 2.25 -3.41 -4.10
C MET A 85 2.88 -4.40 -3.13
N ILE A 86 2.45 -5.65 -3.21
CA ILE A 86 3.02 -6.74 -2.41
C ILE A 86 3.57 -7.77 -3.36
N ALA A 87 4.87 -8.06 -3.26
CA ALA A 87 5.49 -9.10 -4.07
C ALA A 87 5.10 -10.46 -3.52
N GLU A 88 4.63 -11.33 -4.40
CA GLU A 88 4.17 -12.66 -4.02
C GLU A 88 5.36 -13.59 -3.85
N SER A 89 5.69 -13.82 -2.60
CA SER A 89 6.72 -14.76 -2.17
C SER A 89 6.33 -15.18 -0.75
N TYR A 90 7.11 -16.02 -0.13
CA TYR A 90 6.86 -16.31 1.27
C TYR A 90 8.16 -16.25 2.05
N PRO A 91 8.28 -15.29 2.99
CA PRO A 91 7.30 -14.24 3.29
C PRO A 91 7.10 -13.32 2.10
N ALA A 92 5.90 -12.73 1.99
CA ALA A 92 5.65 -11.72 0.98
C ALA A 92 6.51 -10.49 1.25
N GLN A 93 6.64 -9.59 0.27
CA GLN A 93 7.56 -8.44 0.40
C GLN A 93 6.88 -7.15 0.00
N ILE A 94 7.09 -6.12 0.81
CA ILE A 94 6.73 -4.74 0.47
C ILE A 94 8.04 -3.96 0.35
N ALA A 95 8.36 -3.53 -0.86
CA ALA A 95 9.62 -2.85 -1.13
C ALA A 95 9.53 -1.34 -0.95
N LYS A 96 8.39 -0.75 -1.25
CA LYS A 96 8.24 0.70 -1.22
C LYS A 96 7.31 1.12 -0.11
N VAL A 97 7.90 1.60 0.98
CA VAL A 97 7.19 2.03 2.17
C VAL A 97 7.36 3.53 2.31
N TYR A 98 6.25 4.23 2.57
CA TYR A 98 6.28 5.68 2.74
C TYR A 98 6.45 6.10 4.19
N SER A 99 5.80 5.39 5.10
CA SER A 99 5.94 5.70 6.52
C SER A 99 5.55 4.52 7.39
N ILE A 100 6.10 4.51 8.59
CA ILE A 100 5.78 3.52 9.62
C ILE A 100 5.66 4.25 10.95
N SER A 101 4.57 4.00 11.68
CA SER A 101 4.38 4.56 13.01
C SER A 101 3.86 3.48 13.95
N ILE A 102 4.12 3.67 15.24
CA ILE A 102 3.66 2.73 16.27
C ILE A 102 2.24 3.11 16.65
N VAL A 103 1.37 2.10 16.66
CA VAL A 103 -0.02 2.27 17.11
C VAL A 103 -0.07 2.06 18.62
N LYS A 104 -0.62 3.02 19.31
CA LYS A 104 -0.77 2.95 20.77
C LYS A 104 -2.19 2.79 21.19
#